data_324096759f0764f2905a191ded9b5fe4
#
_entry.id   324096759f0764f2905a191ded9b5fe4
#
_cell.length_a   1.000
_cell.length_b   1.000
_cell.length_c   1.000
_cell.angle_alpha   90.00
_cell.angle_beta   90.00
_cell.angle_gamma   90.00
#
_symmetry.space_group_name_H-M   'P 1'
#
loop_
_entity.id
_entity.type
_entity.pdbx_description
1 polymer ?
#
loop_
_entity_poly.entity_id
_entity_poly.type
_entity_poly.pdbx_seq_one_letter_code
_entity_poly.pdbx_strand_id
1 'polypeptide(L)'
;MKIAITGTIAAGKTTVAILFRRRGIPVFNADQYAKRSLYQGSVCYEKILEVFGDDITSTSGDIDPKKLAGIIFQDNSKREQLNAIVHPFVLEGMQKFFTTNFQQPIICAEVPLLFE
;
A
#
# COMPACT_ATOMS: atom_id res chain seq x y z
N MET A 1 -3.03 11.89 -18.98
CA MET A 1 -3.10 12.66 -17.72
C MET A 1 -3.02 11.72 -16.54
N LYS A 2 -2.19 12.04 -15.58
CA LYS A 2 -2.06 11.26 -14.34
C LYS A 2 -2.81 11.99 -13.23
N ILE A 3 -3.73 11.29 -12.57
CA ILE A 3 -4.55 11.87 -11.50
C ILE A 3 -4.25 11.10 -10.21
N ALA A 4 -3.90 11.82 -9.13
CA ALA A 4 -3.70 11.22 -7.83
C ALA A 4 -4.86 11.58 -6.90
N ILE A 5 -5.43 10.57 -6.24
CA ILE A 5 -6.46 10.75 -5.23
C ILE A 5 -5.83 10.48 -3.88
N THR A 6 -5.76 11.51 -3.04
CA THR A 6 -5.15 11.40 -1.71
C THR A 6 -6.16 11.79 -0.65
N GLY A 7 -5.89 11.40 0.58
CA GLY A 7 -6.69 11.80 1.72
C GLY A 7 -6.94 10.70 2.72
N THR A 8 -7.48 11.09 3.88
CA THR A 8 -7.77 10.20 4.99
C THR A 8 -9.22 9.75 5.02
N ILE A 9 -10.12 10.40 4.26
CA ILE A 9 -11.53 10.07 4.24
C ILE A 9 -11.76 8.97 3.21
N ALA A 10 -11.71 7.72 3.66
CA ALA A 10 -11.73 6.55 2.80
C ALA A 10 -13.01 6.44 1.96
N ALA A 11 -14.17 6.81 2.52
CA ALA A 11 -15.46 6.64 1.84
C ALA A 11 -15.57 7.48 0.56
N GLY A 12 -15.23 8.77 0.61
CA GLY A 12 -15.27 9.65 -0.55
C GLY A 12 -14.26 9.27 -1.61
N LYS A 13 -13.05 8.93 -1.17
CA LYS A 13 -11.98 8.50 -2.05
C LYS A 13 -12.34 7.21 -2.80
N THR A 14 -12.91 6.24 -2.09
CA THR A 14 -13.35 4.97 -2.68
C THR A 14 -14.43 5.19 -3.73
N THR A 15 -15.39 6.09 -3.47
CA THR A 15 -16.46 6.40 -4.41
C THR A 15 -15.90 6.97 -5.72
N VAL A 16 -14.94 7.87 -5.64
CA VAL A 16 -14.31 8.46 -6.83
C VAL A 16 -13.57 7.38 -7.63
N ALA A 17 -12.82 6.50 -6.95
CA ALA A 17 -12.10 5.42 -7.60
C ALA A 17 -13.05 4.46 -8.33
N ILE A 18 -14.20 4.13 -7.72
CA ILE A 18 -15.22 3.28 -8.35
C ILE A 18 -15.76 3.92 -9.62
N LEU A 19 -16.04 5.23 -9.58
CA LEU A 19 -16.54 5.95 -10.75
C LEU A 19 -15.53 5.92 -11.90
N PHE A 20 -14.24 6.09 -11.59
CA PHE A 20 -13.19 6.03 -12.61
C PHE A 20 -13.10 4.63 -13.22
N ARG A 21 -13.14 3.59 -12.39
CA ARG A 21 -13.09 2.20 -12.87
C ARG A 21 -14.26 1.88 -13.78
N ARG A 22 -15.44 2.35 -13.47
CA ARG A 22 -16.64 2.14 -14.30
C ARG A 22 -16.52 2.78 -15.69
N ARG A 23 -15.70 3.83 -15.79
CA ARG A 23 -15.44 4.51 -17.06
C ARG A 23 -14.23 3.96 -17.79
N GLY A 24 -13.69 2.84 -17.34
CA GLY A 24 -12.53 2.21 -17.99
C GLY A 24 -11.20 2.90 -17.70
N ILE A 25 -11.14 3.77 -16.71
CA ILE A 25 -9.90 4.45 -16.33
C ILE A 25 -9.09 3.53 -15.42
N PRO A 26 -7.82 3.22 -15.74
CA PRO A 26 -6.98 2.42 -14.85
C PRO A 26 -6.77 3.12 -13.51
N VAL A 27 -6.96 2.39 -12.41
CA VAL A 27 -6.80 2.92 -11.05
C VAL A 27 -5.82 2.05 -10.27
N PHE A 28 -4.71 2.66 -9.82
CA PHE A 28 -3.77 2.02 -8.93
C PHE A 28 -4.20 2.29 -7.47
N ASN A 29 -4.35 1.22 -6.69
CA ASN A 29 -4.68 1.33 -5.27
C ASN A 29 -3.43 1.04 -4.45
N ALA A 30 -2.83 2.11 -3.90
CA ALA A 30 -1.58 1.99 -3.16
C ALA A 30 -1.74 1.18 -1.87
N ASP A 31 -2.90 1.28 -1.22
CA ASP A 31 -3.18 0.54 0.02
C ASP A 31 -3.21 -0.97 -0.23
N GLN A 32 -3.91 -1.40 -1.28
CA GLN A 32 -3.92 -2.81 -1.65
C GLN A 32 -2.55 -3.31 -2.08
N TYR A 33 -1.80 -2.48 -2.80
CA TYR A 33 -0.45 -2.84 -3.22
C TYR A 33 0.49 -2.95 -2.02
N ALA A 34 0.35 -2.06 -1.04
CA ALA A 34 1.16 -2.10 0.17
C ALA A 34 0.97 -3.40 0.95
N LYS A 35 -0.22 -4.00 0.92
CA LYS A 35 -0.48 -5.27 1.59
C LYS A 35 0.35 -6.42 1.02
N ARG A 36 0.79 -6.33 -0.22
CA ARG A 36 1.66 -7.34 -0.82
C ARG A 36 3.03 -7.40 -0.16
N SER A 37 3.46 -6.33 0.49
CA SER A 37 4.73 -6.30 1.22
C SER A 37 4.73 -7.27 2.40
N LEU A 38 3.55 -7.65 2.89
CA LEU A 38 3.40 -8.51 4.05
C LEU A 38 3.43 -10.01 3.69
N TYR A 39 3.46 -10.35 2.40
CA TYR A 39 3.47 -11.74 1.96
C TYR A 39 4.89 -12.27 1.87
N GLN A 40 5.05 -13.55 2.16
CA GLN A 40 6.33 -14.26 1.97
C GLN A 40 6.78 -14.08 0.52
N GLY A 41 8.08 -13.86 0.33
CA GLY A 41 8.65 -13.62 -0.98
C GLY A 41 8.68 -12.16 -1.40
N SER A 42 8.02 -11.26 -0.68
CA SER A 42 8.13 -9.82 -0.90
C SER A 42 9.53 -9.35 -0.48
N VAL A 43 10.06 -8.34 -1.19
CA VAL A 43 11.34 -7.73 -0.83
C VAL A 43 11.27 -7.05 0.55
N CYS A 44 10.09 -6.69 1.00
CA CYS A 44 9.88 -6.04 2.30
C CYS A 44 9.74 -7.02 3.45
N TYR A 45 9.35 -8.28 3.17
CA TYR A 45 8.98 -9.25 4.19
C TYR A 45 10.09 -9.46 5.23
N GLU A 46 11.30 -9.75 4.78
CA GLU A 46 12.43 -9.97 5.67
C GLU A 46 12.79 -8.71 6.46
N LYS A 47 12.75 -7.56 5.81
CA LYS A 47 13.05 -6.28 6.46
C LYS A 47 12.06 -5.96 7.57
N ILE A 48 10.78 -6.25 7.34
CA ILE A 48 9.74 -6.03 8.35
C ILE A 48 9.96 -6.96 9.54
N LEU A 49 10.28 -8.23 9.29
CA LEU A 49 10.55 -9.19 10.36
C LEU A 49 11.79 -8.80 11.16
N GLU A 50 12.82 -8.24 10.54
CA GLU A 50 14.00 -7.77 11.25
C GLU A 50 13.67 -6.67 12.28
N VAL A 51 12.71 -5.80 11.94
CA VAL A 51 12.31 -4.69 12.81
C VAL A 51 11.32 -5.13 13.88
N PHE A 52 10.34 -5.97 13.49
CA PHE A 52 9.19 -6.29 14.34
C PHE A 52 9.28 -7.65 15.02
N GLY A 53 10.12 -8.56 14.51
CA GLY A 53 10.24 -9.92 15.04
C GLY A 53 9.20 -10.87 14.44
N ASP A 54 9.36 -12.17 14.74
CA ASP A 54 8.53 -13.21 14.13
C ASP A 54 7.13 -13.32 14.72
N ASP A 55 6.87 -12.64 15.84
CA ASP A 55 5.57 -12.70 16.53
C ASP A 55 4.43 -12.12 15.70
N ILE A 56 4.74 -11.36 14.66
CA ILE A 56 3.74 -10.73 13.80
C ILE A 56 3.29 -11.64 12.65
N THR A 57 3.83 -12.84 12.54
CA THR A 57 3.41 -13.76 11.48
C THR A 57 2.14 -14.50 11.87
N SER A 58 1.35 -14.87 10.85
CA SER A 58 0.18 -15.73 10.99
C SER A 58 0.58 -17.19 10.85
N THR A 59 -0.40 -18.08 11.00
CA THR A 59 -0.18 -19.52 10.81
C THR A 59 0.27 -19.89 9.40
N SER A 60 -0.08 -19.07 8.42
CA SER A 60 0.36 -19.27 7.03
C SER A 60 1.81 -18.84 6.79
N GLY A 61 2.40 -18.14 7.74
CA GLY A 61 3.75 -17.59 7.60
C GLY A 61 3.82 -16.17 7.07
N ASP A 62 2.74 -15.66 6.48
CA ASP A 62 2.66 -14.26 6.06
C ASP A 62 2.51 -13.36 7.29
N ILE A 63 2.89 -12.10 7.15
CA ILE A 63 2.72 -11.12 8.23
C ILE A 63 1.24 -10.85 8.43
N ASP A 64 0.78 -10.95 9.68
CA ASP A 64 -0.61 -10.67 10.03
C ASP A 64 -0.82 -9.16 10.16
N PRO A 65 -1.66 -8.54 9.30
CA PRO A 65 -1.88 -7.10 9.35
C PRO A 65 -2.41 -6.62 10.70
N LYS A 66 -3.20 -7.45 11.39
CA LYS A 66 -3.79 -7.07 12.68
C LYS A 66 -2.73 -7.01 13.77
N LYS A 67 -1.80 -7.97 13.79
CA LYS A 67 -0.71 -7.98 14.76
C LYS A 67 0.22 -6.78 14.53
N LEU A 68 0.53 -6.51 13.26
CA LEU A 68 1.35 -5.38 12.89
C LEU A 68 0.68 -4.05 13.27
N ALA A 69 -0.61 -3.92 12.96
CA ALA A 69 -1.39 -2.73 13.29
C ALA A 69 -1.41 -2.46 14.79
N GLY A 70 -1.50 -3.50 15.62
CA GLY A 70 -1.47 -3.36 17.07
C GLY A 70 -0.16 -2.74 17.57
N ILE A 71 0.96 -3.07 16.93
CA ILE A 71 2.26 -2.52 17.32
C ILE A 71 2.39 -1.07 16.85
N ILE A 72 2.10 -0.78 15.60
CA ILE A 72 2.30 0.57 15.04
C ILE A 72 1.30 1.58 15.59
N PHE A 73 0.14 1.12 16.05
CA PHE A 73 -0.85 1.99 16.67
C PHE A 73 -0.31 2.61 17.96
N GLN A 74 0.53 1.87 18.71
CA GLN A 74 1.07 2.30 19.99
C GLN A 74 2.48 2.88 19.93
N ASP A 75 3.18 2.71 18.82
CA ASP A 75 4.59 3.08 18.68
C ASP A 75 4.85 3.81 17.37
N ASN A 76 4.95 5.14 17.46
CA ASN A 76 5.19 5.98 16.28
C ASN A 76 6.53 5.67 15.60
N SER A 77 7.56 5.34 16.40
CA SER A 77 8.87 5.01 15.84
C SER A 77 8.79 3.76 14.97
N LYS A 78 8.08 2.73 15.43
CA LYS A 78 7.87 1.51 14.66
C LYS A 78 7.06 1.78 13.39
N ARG A 79 6.05 2.64 13.50
CA ARG A 79 5.25 3.03 12.33
C ARG A 79 6.11 3.72 11.27
N GLU A 80 6.98 4.63 11.70
CA GLU A 80 7.89 5.32 10.78
C GLU A 80 8.87 4.35 10.13
N GLN A 81 9.38 3.38 10.87
CA GLN A 81 10.26 2.36 10.32
C GLN A 81 9.54 1.50 9.29
N LEU A 82 8.29 1.11 9.57
CA LEU A 82 7.48 0.35 8.62
C LEU A 82 7.25 1.14 7.34
N ASN A 83 6.88 2.41 7.46
CA ASN A 83 6.66 3.27 6.31
C ASN A 83 7.92 3.43 5.46
N ALA A 84 9.08 3.56 6.10
CA ALA A 84 10.35 3.66 5.40
C ALA A 84 10.68 2.39 4.60
N ILE A 85 10.23 1.22 5.06
CA ILE A 85 10.42 -0.05 4.36
C ILE A 85 9.43 -0.18 3.21
N VAL A 86 8.16 0.13 3.44
CA VAL A 86 7.06 -0.15 2.50
C VAL A 86 6.92 0.95 1.44
N HIS A 87 7.22 2.19 1.77
CA HIS A 87 6.99 3.33 0.89
C HIS A 87 7.74 3.20 -0.46
N PRO A 88 9.05 2.85 -0.49
CA PRO A 88 9.72 2.64 -1.78
C PRO A 88 9.10 1.52 -2.60
N PHE A 89 8.64 0.45 -1.95
CA PHE A 89 7.98 -0.66 -2.62
C PHE A 89 6.70 -0.21 -3.32
N VAL A 90 5.89 0.63 -2.66
CA VAL A 90 4.65 1.15 -3.24
C VAL A 90 4.94 2.12 -4.38
N LEU A 91 5.93 3.00 -4.22
CA LEU A 91 6.31 3.93 -5.28
C LEU A 91 6.78 3.20 -6.53
N GLU A 92 7.56 2.14 -6.37
CA GLU A 92 8.00 1.33 -7.50
C GLU A 92 6.81 0.68 -8.20
N GLY A 93 5.87 0.14 -7.43
CA GLY A 93 4.64 -0.44 -7.98
C GLY A 93 3.80 0.57 -8.75
N MET A 94 3.70 1.78 -8.22
CA MET A 94 2.96 2.86 -8.87
C MET A 94 3.63 3.27 -10.19
N GLN A 95 4.95 3.37 -10.21
CA GLN A 95 5.69 3.69 -11.44
C GLN A 95 5.50 2.61 -12.50
N LYS A 96 5.56 1.34 -12.10
CA LYS A 96 5.31 0.22 -13.02
C LYS A 96 3.89 0.26 -13.58
N PHE A 97 2.93 0.61 -12.76
CA PHE A 97 1.54 0.74 -13.17
C PHE A 97 1.37 1.85 -14.21
N PHE A 98 1.96 3.02 -13.96
CA PHE A 98 1.90 4.13 -14.92
C PHE A 98 2.61 3.78 -16.23
N THR A 99 3.75 3.10 -16.16
CA THR A 99 4.49 2.67 -17.36
C THR A 99 3.66 1.67 -18.18
N THR A 100 3.01 0.70 -17.53
CA THR A 100 2.18 -0.30 -18.19
C THR A 100 0.99 0.35 -18.88
N ASN A 101 0.44 1.42 -18.31
CA ASN A 101 -0.76 2.09 -18.81
C ASN A 101 -0.46 3.43 -19.47
N PHE A 102 0.77 3.67 -19.95
CA PHE A 102 1.18 4.99 -20.43
C PHE A 102 0.39 5.45 -21.64
N GLN A 103 -0.18 4.53 -22.43
CA GLN A 103 -0.96 4.87 -23.61
C GLN A 103 -2.40 5.29 -23.28
N GLN A 104 -2.83 5.08 -22.04
CA GLN A 104 -4.17 5.49 -21.62
C GLN A 104 -4.21 7.01 -21.46
N PRO A 105 -5.29 7.68 -21.92
CA PRO A 105 -5.39 9.13 -21.82
C PRO A 105 -5.45 9.61 -20.38
N ILE A 106 -6.03 8.81 -19.49
CA ILE A 106 -6.15 9.13 -18.07
C ILE A 106 -5.74 7.92 -17.25
N ILE A 107 -4.87 8.11 -16.26
CA ILE A 107 -4.46 7.11 -15.30
C ILE A 107 -4.68 7.69 -13.91
N CYS A 108 -5.31 6.90 -13.02
CA CYS A 108 -5.59 7.33 -11.67
C CYS A 108 -4.80 6.50 -10.66
N ALA A 109 -4.33 7.14 -9.60
CA ALA A 109 -3.71 6.46 -8.47
C ALA A 109 -4.41 6.88 -7.19
N GLU A 110 -4.87 5.91 -6.42
CA GLU A 110 -5.42 6.10 -5.08
C GLU A 110 -4.26 5.94 -4.11
N VAL A 111 -3.81 7.06 -3.52
CA VAL A 111 -2.62 7.11 -2.68
C VAL A 111 -3.01 7.55 -1.28
N PRO A 112 -3.42 6.62 -0.40
CA PRO A 112 -3.69 6.97 0.99
C PRO A 112 -2.39 7.25 1.73
N LEU A 113 -2.50 7.91 2.88
CA LEU A 113 -1.39 8.04 3.80
C LEU A 113 -1.17 6.66 4.43
N LEU A 114 -0.03 6.03 4.12
CA LEU A 114 0.24 4.67 4.54
C LEU A 114 0.41 4.59 6.06
N PHE A 115 -0.29 3.63 6.67
CA PHE A 115 -0.11 3.29 8.09
C PHE A 115 -0.22 4.48 9.05
N GLU A 116 -1.18 5.33 8.84
CA GLU A 116 -1.51 6.40 9.81
C GLU A 116 -2.16 5.88 11.06
#